data_97b4a37d35d0af0ed2957f1ab055cfa7
#
_entry.id   97b4a37d35d0af0ed2957f1ab055cfa7
#
_cell.length_a   1.000
_cell.length_b   1.000
_cell.length_c   1.000
_cell.angle_alpha   90.00
_cell.angle_beta   90.00
_cell.angle_gamma   90.00
#
_symmetry.space_group_name_H-M   'P 1'
#
loop_
_entity.id
_entity.type
_entity.pdbx_description
1 polymer ?
#
loop_
_entity_poly.entity_id
_entity_poly.type
_entity_poly.pdbx_seq_one_letter_code
_entity_poly.pdbx_strand_id
1 'polypeptide(L)'
;MRLLICLYTALLIGANAAAADITTIEALRSGSMKKLTFHTAAKAVPEVYFATSDGDQKQLSDFRGKIVLLNFWATWCAPCRVEMPMLSELQTDLGGDDFEVL
;
A
#
# COMPACT_ATOMS: atom_id res chain seq x y z
N MET A 1 14.15 -43.99 20.62
CA MET A 1 13.69 -42.72 21.20
C MET A 1 14.62 -41.54 20.87
N ARG A 2 15.26 -41.54 19.71
CA ARG A 2 16.17 -40.47 19.24
C ARG A 2 15.80 -39.87 17.88
N LEU A 3 14.69 -40.31 17.26
CA LEU A 3 14.26 -39.86 15.92
C LEU A 3 13.12 -38.86 15.92
N LEU A 4 12.53 -38.52 17.07
CA LEU A 4 11.37 -37.62 17.16
C LEU A 4 11.73 -36.17 17.54
N ILE A 5 12.99 -35.86 17.83
CA ILE A 5 13.41 -34.51 18.25
C ILE A 5 13.82 -33.63 17.05
N CYS A 6 14.16 -34.23 15.91
CA CYS A 6 14.59 -33.47 14.72
C CYS A 6 13.44 -32.92 13.89
N LEU A 7 12.19 -33.28 14.12
CA LEU A 7 11.04 -32.84 13.34
C LEU A 7 10.37 -31.56 13.91
N TYR A 8 10.72 -31.15 15.12
CA TYR A 8 10.11 -29.99 15.78
C TYR A 8 10.88 -28.67 15.62
N THR A 9 12.12 -28.72 15.13
CA THR A 9 12.95 -27.50 14.94
C THR A 9 12.83 -26.88 13.54
N ALA A 10 12.14 -27.53 12.59
CA ALA A 10 11.99 -27.05 11.23
C ALA A 10 10.76 -26.16 11.01
N LEU A 11 9.93 -25.91 12.03
CA LEU A 11 8.65 -25.22 11.89
C LEU A 11 8.65 -23.77 12.46
N LEU A 12 9.81 -23.23 12.78
CA LEU A 12 9.92 -21.85 13.29
C LEU A 12 10.68 -20.88 12.35
N ILE A 13 10.88 -21.27 11.09
CA ILE A 13 11.37 -20.35 10.06
C ILE A 13 10.17 -19.98 9.19
N GLY A 14 9.22 -19.31 9.79
CA GLY A 14 8.01 -18.86 9.13
C GLY A 14 7.78 -17.39 9.38
N ALA A 15 7.83 -16.63 8.31
CA ALA A 15 7.28 -15.29 8.18
C ALA A 15 7.98 -14.18 8.97
N ASN A 16 9.24 -13.89 8.65
CA ASN A 16 9.63 -12.50 8.58
C ASN A 16 9.01 -11.92 7.28
N ALA A 17 7.72 -11.55 7.35
CA ALA A 17 7.23 -10.48 6.52
C ALA A 17 8.12 -9.28 6.89
N ALA A 18 9.05 -8.93 6.02
CA ALA A 18 9.89 -7.77 6.19
C ALA A 18 8.95 -6.56 6.22
N ALA A 19 8.52 -6.18 7.41
CA ALA A 19 8.00 -4.85 7.63
C ALA A 19 9.14 -3.94 7.18
N ALA A 20 8.94 -3.26 6.05
CA ALA A 20 9.91 -2.31 5.54
C ALA A 20 10.21 -1.35 6.69
N ASP A 21 11.48 -1.29 7.09
CA ASP A 21 11.87 -0.44 8.20
C ASP A 21 11.57 1.01 7.81
N ILE A 22 10.68 1.65 8.56
CA ILE A 22 10.26 3.05 8.33
C ILE A 22 11.48 3.96 8.23
N THR A 23 12.55 3.69 8.98
CA THR A 23 13.78 4.49 8.94
C THR A 23 14.48 4.41 7.59
N THR A 24 14.47 3.24 6.96
CA THR A 24 15.00 3.04 5.61
C THR A 24 14.19 3.81 4.56
N ILE A 25 12.85 3.74 4.66
CA ILE A 25 11.95 4.47 3.75
C ILE A 25 12.07 5.98 3.98
N GLU A 26 12.19 6.44 5.21
CA GLU A 26 12.41 7.85 5.53
C GLU A 26 13.68 8.41 4.89
N ALA A 27 14.76 7.63 4.85
CA ALA A 27 16.02 8.02 4.24
C ALA A 27 15.92 8.22 2.72
N LEU A 28 14.95 7.59 2.06
CA LEU A 28 14.70 7.71 0.62
C LEU A 28 13.93 8.99 0.23
N ARG A 29 13.37 9.72 1.21
CA ARG A 29 12.62 10.94 0.93
C ARG A 29 13.54 12.03 0.40
N SER A 30 13.27 12.51 -0.81
CA SER A 30 13.99 13.59 -1.47
C SER A 30 13.02 14.59 -2.12
N GLY A 31 13.48 15.80 -2.42
CA GLY A 31 12.67 16.81 -3.10
C GLY A 31 11.33 17.07 -2.37
N SER A 32 10.23 17.06 -3.12
CA SER A 32 8.87 17.27 -2.60
C SER A 32 8.39 16.13 -1.69
N MET A 33 8.97 14.93 -1.81
CA MET A 33 8.65 13.77 -0.95
C MET A 33 9.07 13.97 0.51
N LYS A 34 9.88 14.97 0.82
CA LYS A 34 10.20 15.35 2.20
C LYS A 34 8.96 15.75 3.02
N LYS A 35 7.86 16.10 2.34
CA LYS A 35 6.58 16.41 2.99
C LYS A 35 5.80 15.17 3.42
N LEU A 36 6.17 13.97 2.93
CA LEU A 36 5.53 12.73 3.32
C LEU A 36 5.75 12.47 4.81
N THR A 37 4.66 12.21 5.53
CA THR A 37 4.68 11.90 6.96
C THR A 37 4.34 10.44 7.18
N PHE A 38 5.20 9.73 7.89
CA PHE A 38 4.92 8.36 8.32
C PHE A 38 4.19 8.36 9.66
N HIS A 39 3.24 7.46 9.80
CA HIS A 39 2.60 7.21 11.09
C HIS A 39 3.39 6.16 11.86
N THR A 40 3.62 6.41 13.13
CA THR A 40 4.33 5.48 14.03
C THR A 40 3.46 4.30 14.46
N ALA A 41 2.15 4.39 14.27
CA ALA A 41 1.20 3.34 14.57
C ALA A 41 0.15 3.26 13.46
N ALA A 42 -0.35 2.05 13.20
CA ALA A 42 -1.45 1.84 12.27
C ALA A 42 -2.69 2.59 12.75
N LYS A 43 -3.35 3.28 11.83
CA LYS A 43 -4.64 3.94 12.06
C LYS A 43 -5.73 3.12 11.42
N ALA A 44 -6.86 3.02 12.11
CA ALA A 44 -8.06 2.43 11.53
C ALA A 44 -8.52 3.27 10.34
N VAL A 45 -8.75 2.62 9.23
CA VAL A 45 -9.34 3.24 8.04
C VAL A 45 -10.86 3.07 8.15
N PRO A 46 -11.65 4.16 8.02
CA PRO A 46 -13.09 4.06 8.09
C PRO A 46 -13.64 3.24 6.91
N GLU A 47 -14.72 2.52 7.17
CA GLU A 47 -15.45 1.79 6.14
C GLU A 47 -16.34 2.79 5.38
N VAL A 48 -15.79 3.30 4.28
CA VAL A 48 -16.50 4.22 3.38
C VAL A 48 -16.63 3.56 2.02
N TYR A 49 -17.84 3.56 1.49
CA TYR A 49 -18.11 3.08 0.14
C TYR A 49 -17.89 4.18 -0.88
N PHE A 50 -17.36 3.80 -2.02
CA PHE A 50 -17.22 4.64 -3.20
C PHE A 50 -17.63 3.87 -4.46
N ALA A 51 -18.03 4.59 -5.51
CA ALA A 51 -18.38 3.99 -6.78
C ALA A 51 -17.18 3.97 -7.72
N THR A 52 -16.98 2.87 -8.42
CA THR A 52 -16.05 2.78 -9.54
C THR A 52 -16.63 3.47 -10.78
N SER A 53 -15.82 3.65 -11.82
CA SER A 53 -16.29 4.18 -13.12
C SER A 53 -17.39 3.33 -13.75
N ASP A 54 -17.42 2.04 -13.45
CA ASP A 54 -18.41 1.08 -13.96
C ASP A 54 -19.69 1.05 -13.11
N GLY A 55 -19.72 1.81 -12.02
CA GLY A 55 -20.86 1.93 -11.12
C GLY A 55 -20.87 0.90 -9.98
N ASP A 56 -19.88 0.05 -9.87
CA ASP A 56 -19.74 -0.90 -8.77
C ASP A 56 -19.40 -0.17 -7.47
N GLN A 57 -19.94 -0.67 -6.37
CA GLN A 57 -19.56 -0.18 -5.05
C GLN A 57 -18.36 -0.94 -4.51
N LYS A 58 -17.37 -0.19 -4.03
CA LYS A 58 -16.17 -0.71 -3.37
C LYS A 58 -15.89 0.07 -2.08
N GLN A 59 -15.04 -0.51 -1.25
CA GLN A 59 -14.55 0.10 -0.01
C GLN A 59 -13.04 -0.17 0.12
N LEU A 60 -12.34 0.60 0.95
CA LEU A 60 -10.89 0.43 1.09
C LEU A 60 -10.49 -0.93 1.65
N SER A 61 -11.35 -1.58 2.42
CA SER A 61 -11.11 -2.94 2.92
C SER A 61 -11.04 -4.01 1.82
N ASP A 62 -11.58 -3.75 0.62
CA ASP A 62 -11.50 -4.68 -0.52
C ASP A 62 -10.07 -4.77 -1.07
N PHE A 63 -9.23 -3.80 -0.73
CA PHE A 63 -7.82 -3.72 -1.14
C PHE A 63 -6.85 -4.18 -0.04
N ARG A 64 -7.33 -4.89 0.96
CA ARG A 64 -6.46 -5.45 2.01
C ARG A 64 -5.40 -6.38 1.41
N GLY A 65 -4.17 -6.25 1.91
CA GLY A 65 -3.01 -6.98 1.40
C GLY A 65 -2.22 -6.23 0.34
N LYS A 66 -2.78 -5.13 -0.20
CA LYS A 66 -2.09 -4.25 -1.14
C LYS A 66 -1.59 -2.97 -0.46
N ILE A 67 -0.55 -2.41 -1.02
CA ILE A 67 -0.18 -1.01 -0.79
C ILE A 67 -1.10 -0.17 -1.68
N VAL A 68 -1.89 0.70 -1.07
CA VAL A 68 -2.83 1.57 -1.80
C VAL A 68 -2.36 3.01 -1.76
N LEU A 69 -2.17 3.59 -2.94
CA LEU A 69 -1.98 5.04 -3.10
C LEU A 69 -3.34 5.66 -3.38
N LEU A 70 -3.95 6.23 -2.33
CA LEU A 70 -5.26 6.87 -2.44
C LEU A 70 -5.09 8.33 -2.83
N ASN A 71 -5.62 8.72 -4.00
CA ASN A 71 -5.61 10.09 -4.51
C ASN A 71 -7.01 10.71 -4.47
N PHE A 72 -7.10 11.92 -3.93
CA PHE A 72 -8.32 12.72 -3.95
C PHE A 72 -8.17 13.85 -4.97
N TRP A 73 -9.07 13.90 -5.94
CA TRP A 73 -9.03 14.90 -7.00
C TRP A 73 -10.41 15.38 -7.40
N ALA A 74 -10.46 16.46 -8.18
CA ALA A 74 -11.68 16.96 -8.76
C ALA A 74 -11.43 17.51 -10.17
N THR A 75 -12.46 17.53 -11.00
CA THR A 75 -12.37 17.99 -12.41
C THR A 75 -11.89 19.44 -12.53
N TRP A 76 -12.19 20.27 -11.55
CA TRP A 76 -11.78 21.68 -11.47
C TRP A 76 -10.41 21.89 -10.82
N CYS A 77 -9.78 20.86 -10.29
CA CYS A 77 -8.46 20.92 -9.67
C CYS A 77 -7.37 20.85 -10.75
N ALA A 78 -6.87 22.00 -11.18
CA ALA A 78 -5.86 22.06 -12.24
C ALA A 78 -4.57 21.29 -11.92
N PRO A 79 -3.93 21.42 -10.72
CA PRO A 79 -2.75 20.63 -10.40
C PRO A 79 -3.06 19.13 -10.37
N CYS A 80 -4.23 18.69 -9.87
CA CYS A 80 -4.60 17.29 -9.85
C CYS A 80 -4.61 16.68 -11.27
N ARG A 81 -5.15 17.43 -12.25
CA ARG A 81 -5.19 16.97 -13.65
C ARG A 81 -3.80 16.82 -14.27
N VAL A 82 -2.84 17.60 -13.82
CA VAL A 82 -1.43 17.47 -14.24
C VAL A 82 -0.79 16.21 -13.68
N GLU A 83 -1.19 15.79 -12.49
CA GLU A 83 -0.66 14.59 -11.81
C GLU A 83 -1.28 13.29 -12.33
N MET A 84 -2.49 13.32 -12.87
CA MET A 84 -3.22 12.12 -13.33
C MET A 84 -2.43 11.24 -14.30
N PRO A 85 -1.75 11.77 -15.33
CA PRO A 85 -0.94 10.93 -16.23
C PRO A 85 0.17 10.17 -15.50
N MET A 86 0.83 10.83 -14.53
CA MET A 86 1.90 10.21 -13.72
C MET A 86 1.35 9.11 -12.80
N LEU A 87 0.17 9.32 -12.23
CA LEU A 87 -0.51 8.29 -11.42
C LEU A 87 -0.95 7.10 -12.27
N SER A 88 -1.40 7.35 -13.51
CA SER A 88 -1.74 6.29 -14.47
C SER A 88 -0.51 5.49 -14.89
N GLU A 89 0.62 6.15 -15.13
CA GLU A 89 1.90 5.51 -15.42
C GLU A 89 2.34 4.65 -14.23
N LEU A 90 2.27 5.18 -13.02
CA LEU A 90 2.59 4.46 -11.79
C LEU A 90 1.72 3.20 -11.62
N GLN A 91 0.42 3.30 -11.90
CA GLN A 91 -0.48 2.14 -11.91
C GLN A 91 -0.06 1.11 -12.96
N THR A 92 0.37 1.56 -14.14
CA THR A 92 0.83 0.67 -15.21
C THR A 92 2.12 -0.06 -14.81
N ASP A 93 3.03 0.64 -14.14
CA ASP A 93 4.36 0.10 -13.79
C ASP A 93 4.33 -0.78 -12.55
N LEU A 94 3.54 -0.43 -11.55
CA LEU A 94 3.55 -1.09 -10.24
C LEU A 94 2.23 -1.79 -9.89
N GLY A 95 1.13 -1.49 -10.59
CA GLY A 95 -0.19 -2.05 -10.32
C GLY A 95 -0.20 -3.57 -10.46
N GLY A 96 -0.90 -4.26 -9.58
CA GLY A 96 -0.97 -5.72 -9.57
C GLY A 96 -1.51 -6.25 -8.25
N ASP A 97 -1.00 -7.40 -7.85
CA ASP A 97 -1.47 -8.08 -6.64
C ASP A 97 -1.07 -7.32 -5.36
N ASP A 98 0.05 -6.60 -5.38
CA ASP A 98 0.65 -5.97 -4.21
C ASP A 98 0.46 -4.45 -4.14
N PHE A 99 0.07 -3.80 -5.23
CA PHE A 99 -0.03 -2.33 -5.32
C PHE A 99 -1.23 -1.87 -6.15
N GLU A 100 -1.86 -0.77 -5.71
CA GLU A 100 -3.00 -0.16 -6.40
C GLU A 100 -3.00 1.35 -6.23
N VAL A 101 -3.30 2.09 -7.32
CA VAL A 101 -3.63 3.52 -7.29
C VAL A 101 -5.14 3.67 -7.36
N LEU A 102 -5.74 4.39 -6.40
CA LEU A 102 -7.18 4.65 -6.31
C LEU A 102 -7.48 6.15 -6.39
#